data_d2b3325a8e18232a6c496969b7a98116
#
_entry.id   d2b3325a8e18232a6c496969b7a98116
#
_cell.length_a   1.000
_cell.length_b   1.000
_cell.length_c   1.000
_cell.angle_alpha   90.00
_cell.angle_beta   90.00
_cell.angle_gamma   90.00
#
_symmetry.space_group_name_H-M   'P 1'
#
loop_
_entity.id
_entity.type
_entity.pdbx_description
1 polymer ?
#
loop_
_entity_poly.entity_id
_entity_poly.type
_entity_poly.pdbx_seq_one_letter_code
_entity_poly.pdbx_strand_id
1 'polypeptide(L)'
;MQWVTLASNIYFRASRARRHFRLILLAMAVVCALPAGPAIGAGIAIACGAVGVEFELCRQGAQAWAARTGHTVKMISTPNDANERLALFQQLLAARSPDIDVFQIDVVWPGILAPYLTDLTPYVTDEELAEHFPALVANDKVNGRLVALPWFADVGLLYFRRDLLDKYGAPVPQSWRQLTLIAREIQQAERAAGARRMWGFVWQGRAYEGLTCNALEWIHSSGGGTIVDRVGKITIDNRNAAQALTQAASWVGAITPPGVLNYTEEEARGAFQAGDAVFMRNWPYALTLANRPQSAVAGKIGIAPLPHGVAGASSGTLGGSQLAVSRYSRAPAAAVDLVRTLTGPDEQRRRAIAGGFNPTVERLYRDGELLAALPSLGELRKVFAGAVARPSAVTGRRYNQVSNEFWNAVHDVLSGRRPAPKSLTALAERLRFLSRGERW
;
A
#
# COMPACT_ATOMS: atom_id res chain seq x y z
N MET A 1 -96.86 -9.89 22.70
CA MET A 1 -96.53 -8.97 21.61
C MET A 1 -95.27 -8.13 21.90
N GLN A 2 -94.11 -8.73 22.21
CA GLN A 2 -92.90 -7.98 22.56
C GLN A 2 -91.54 -8.62 22.02
N TRP A 3 -91.63 -9.52 21.07
CA TRP A 3 -90.44 -10.23 20.56
C TRP A 3 -90.15 -9.96 19.10
N VAL A 4 -90.86 -9.15 18.38
CA VAL A 4 -90.65 -8.90 16.94
C VAL A 4 -89.86 -7.62 16.65
N THR A 5 -89.71 -6.74 17.61
CA THR A 5 -89.05 -5.41 17.41
C THR A 5 -87.52 -5.43 17.70
N LEU A 6 -86.95 -6.52 18.32
CA LEU A 6 -85.50 -6.55 18.59
C LEU A 6 -84.66 -7.13 17.43
N ALA A 7 -85.25 -7.91 16.53
CA ALA A 7 -84.53 -8.58 15.47
C ALA A 7 -84.19 -7.64 14.31
N SER A 8 -84.99 -6.60 14.05
CA SER A 8 -84.77 -5.65 12.93
C SER A 8 -83.64 -4.63 13.21
N ASN A 9 -83.36 -4.30 14.48
CA ASN A 9 -82.31 -3.31 14.81
C ASN A 9 -80.92 -3.88 14.82
N ILE A 10 -80.75 -5.22 14.94
CA ILE A 10 -79.40 -5.87 14.91
C ILE A 10 -78.91 -6.04 13.48
N TYR A 11 -79.79 -6.29 12.50
CA TYR A 11 -79.42 -6.43 11.10
C TYR A 11 -78.97 -5.13 10.40
N PHE A 12 -79.52 -3.98 10.82
CA PHE A 12 -79.16 -2.71 10.24
C PHE A 12 -77.83 -2.13 10.78
N ARG A 13 -77.42 -2.53 12.01
CA ARG A 13 -76.10 -2.13 12.56
C ARG A 13 -74.97 -2.97 12.01
N ALA A 14 -75.20 -4.27 11.69
CA ALA A 14 -74.17 -5.13 11.13
C ALA A 14 -73.79 -4.78 9.67
N SER A 15 -74.72 -4.22 8.88
CA SER A 15 -74.44 -3.82 7.48
C SER A 15 -73.59 -2.55 7.38
N ARG A 16 -73.74 -1.58 8.32
CA ARG A 16 -72.99 -0.34 8.37
C ARG A 16 -71.55 -0.60 8.85
N ALA A 17 -71.35 -1.49 9.80
CA ALA A 17 -70.00 -1.87 10.29
C ALA A 17 -69.16 -2.58 9.19
N ARG A 18 -69.78 -3.43 8.36
CA ARG A 18 -69.09 -4.11 7.25
C ARG A 18 -68.68 -3.15 6.11
N ARG A 19 -69.42 -2.06 5.87
CA ARG A 19 -69.08 -1.04 4.87
C ARG A 19 -67.91 -0.17 5.32
N HIS A 20 -67.85 0.20 6.60
CA HIS A 20 -66.73 0.97 7.14
C HIS A 20 -65.46 0.16 7.27
N PHE A 21 -65.53 -1.15 7.58
CA PHE A 21 -64.39 -2.03 7.65
C PHE A 21 -63.76 -2.31 6.27
N ARG A 22 -64.57 -2.36 5.19
CA ARG A 22 -64.05 -2.48 3.82
C ARG A 22 -63.43 -1.18 3.29
N LEU A 23 -63.91 -0.03 3.70
CA LEU A 23 -63.32 1.27 3.36
C LEU A 23 -62.02 1.53 4.11
N ILE A 24 -61.87 1.09 5.35
CA ILE A 24 -60.61 1.17 6.13
C ILE A 24 -59.54 0.23 5.57
N LEU A 25 -59.90 -0.98 5.12
CA LEU A 25 -58.96 -1.91 4.47
C LEU A 25 -58.52 -1.43 3.08
N LEU A 26 -59.37 -0.76 2.31
CA LEU A 26 -58.94 -0.14 1.04
C LEU A 26 -58.08 1.11 1.25
N ALA A 27 -58.33 1.89 2.32
CA ALA A 27 -57.48 3.03 2.68
C ALA A 27 -56.11 2.63 3.19
N MET A 28 -56.00 1.49 3.92
CA MET A 28 -54.68 0.91 4.32
C MET A 28 -53.89 0.30 3.17
N ALA A 29 -54.56 -0.23 2.14
CA ALA A 29 -53.88 -0.79 0.96
C ALA A 29 -53.27 0.29 0.04
N VAL A 30 -53.81 1.51 0.05
CA VAL A 30 -53.31 2.63 -0.76
C VAL A 30 -52.11 3.35 -0.09
N VAL A 31 -51.91 3.22 1.22
CA VAL A 31 -50.75 3.82 1.93
C VAL A 31 -49.46 3.04 1.74
N CYS A 32 -49.53 1.78 1.31
CA CYS A 32 -48.30 0.95 1.06
C CYS A 32 -47.72 1.08 -0.35
N ALA A 33 -48.28 1.92 -1.23
CA ALA A 33 -47.76 2.16 -2.59
C ALA A 33 -47.28 3.60 -2.78
N LEU A 34 -46.62 4.18 -1.76
CA LEU A 34 -45.76 5.33 -2.01
C LEU A 34 -44.60 4.84 -2.86
N PRO A 35 -44.37 5.40 -4.06
CA PRO A 35 -43.13 5.07 -4.79
C PRO A 35 -42.01 5.40 -3.85
N ALA A 36 -41.10 4.41 -3.64
CA ALA A 36 -39.86 4.67 -2.98
C ALA A 36 -39.20 5.85 -3.71
N GLY A 37 -39.19 7.00 -3.05
CA GLY A 37 -38.49 8.17 -3.60
C GLY A 37 -37.08 7.75 -4.02
N PRO A 38 -36.47 8.41 -5.00
CA PRO A 38 -35.10 8.06 -5.41
C PRO A 38 -34.27 8.00 -4.15
N ALA A 39 -33.67 6.83 -3.90
CA ALA A 39 -32.80 6.63 -2.76
C ALA A 39 -31.71 7.71 -2.85
N ILE A 40 -31.72 8.67 -1.92
CA ILE A 40 -30.70 9.72 -1.89
C ILE A 40 -29.36 8.99 -1.75
N GLY A 41 -28.52 9.11 -2.77
CA GLY A 41 -27.22 8.47 -2.78
C GLY A 41 -26.39 8.87 -1.55
N ALA A 42 -25.75 7.92 -0.91
CA ALA A 42 -24.88 8.20 0.23
C ALA A 42 -23.66 9.02 -0.22
N GLY A 43 -23.22 9.96 0.61
CA GLY A 43 -21.93 10.63 0.44
C GLY A 43 -20.81 9.82 1.10
N ILE A 44 -19.80 9.40 0.34
CA ILE A 44 -18.65 8.64 0.82
C ILE A 44 -17.38 9.47 0.73
N ALA A 45 -16.64 9.57 1.84
CA ALA A 45 -15.31 10.17 1.86
C ALA A 45 -14.23 9.08 1.79
N ILE A 46 -13.34 9.19 0.80
CA ILE A 46 -12.20 8.26 0.64
C ILE A 46 -10.88 9.00 0.72
N ALA A 47 -9.97 8.49 1.55
CA ALA A 47 -8.61 8.98 1.70
C ALA A 47 -7.65 8.11 0.87
N CYS A 48 -7.00 8.74 -0.12
CA CYS A 48 -6.03 8.11 -1.01
C CYS A 48 -4.66 8.78 -0.90
N GLY A 49 -3.59 7.98 -1.09
CA GLY A 49 -2.23 8.47 -1.21
C GLY A 49 -2.04 9.39 -2.41
N ALA A 50 -1.00 10.21 -2.35
CA ALA A 50 -0.68 11.19 -3.39
C ALA A 50 0.66 10.90 -4.07
N VAL A 51 1.26 9.74 -3.85
CA VAL A 51 2.52 9.33 -4.50
C VAL A 51 2.29 9.12 -6.00
N GLY A 52 3.04 9.84 -6.82
CA GLY A 52 2.94 9.75 -8.27
C GLY A 52 1.55 10.09 -8.81
N VAL A 53 0.88 9.12 -9.45
CA VAL A 53 -0.48 9.25 -10.02
C VAL A 53 -1.56 8.58 -9.17
N GLU A 54 -1.21 8.14 -7.99
CA GLU A 54 -2.06 7.31 -7.12
C GLU A 54 -3.40 7.98 -6.79
N PHE A 55 -3.35 9.25 -6.36
CA PHE A 55 -4.54 10.04 -6.03
C PHE A 55 -5.47 10.21 -7.23
N GLU A 56 -4.90 10.52 -8.39
CA GLU A 56 -5.71 10.74 -9.61
C GLU A 56 -6.41 9.46 -10.08
N LEU A 57 -5.72 8.33 -10.05
CA LEU A 57 -6.33 7.05 -10.42
C LEU A 57 -7.36 6.58 -9.40
N CYS A 58 -7.15 6.84 -8.11
CA CYS A 58 -8.15 6.63 -7.08
C CYS A 58 -9.40 7.47 -7.34
N ARG A 59 -9.22 8.77 -7.62
CA ARG A 59 -10.30 9.71 -7.93
C ARG A 59 -11.13 9.23 -9.12
N GLN A 60 -10.48 8.82 -10.20
CA GLN A 60 -11.17 8.34 -11.41
C GLN A 60 -12.02 7.10 -11.12
N GLY A 61 -11.46 6.10 -10.42
CA GLY A 61 -12.21 4.90 -10.06
C GLY A 61 -13.40 5.19 -9.13
N ALA A 62 -13.19 6.02 -8.11
CA ALA A 62 -14.24 6.41 -7.17
C ALA A 62 -15.34 7.23 -7.84
N GLN A 63 -15.01 8.12 -8.77
CA GLN A 63 -15.99 8.88 -9.55
C GLN A 63 -16.78 8.00 -10.54
N ALA A 64 -16.12 7.00 -11.17
CA ALA A 64 -16.80 6.04 -12.02
C ALA A 64 -17.83 5.20 -11.23
N TRP A 65 -17.44 4.77 -10.01
CA TRP A 65 -18.36 4.11 -9.09
C TRP A 65 -19.56 5.02 -8.71
N ALA A 66 -19.29 6.28 -8.34
CA ALA A 66 -20.34 7.23 -7.98
C ALA A 66 -21.35 7.46 -9.11
N ALA A 67 -20.85 7.62 -10.34
CA ALA A 67 -21.69 7.79 -11.54
C ALA A 67 -22.60 6.59 -11.82
N ARG A 68 -22.11 5.36 -11.54
CA ARG A 68 -22.89 4.13 -11.75
C ARG A 68 -23.93 3.90 -10.66
N THR A 69 -23.63 4.27 -9.43
CA THR A 69 -24.46 3.93 -8.25
C THR A 69 -25.40 5.05 -7.80
N GLY A 70 -25.23 6.29 -8.30
CA GLY A 70 -25.95 7.47 -7.83
C GLY A 70 -25.46 8.00 -6.48
N HIS A 71 -24.39 7.46 -5.93
CA HIS A 71 -23.72 7.96 -4.74
C HIS A 71 -22.83 9.19 -5.06
N THR A 72 -22.37 9.88 -4.02
CA THR A 72 -21.37 10.95 -4.17
C THR A 72 -20.07 10.59 -3.48
N VAL A 73 -18.94 11.08 -4.01
CA VAL A 73 -17.60 10.81 -3.43
C VAL A 73 -16.89 12.11 -3.12
N LYS A 74 -16.41 12.23 -1.89
CA LYS A 74 -15.46 13.26 -1.45
C LYS A 74 -14.05 12.66 -1.42
N MET A 75 -13.16 13.20 -2.23
CA MET A 75 -11.76 12.77 -2.26
C MET A 75 -10.94 13.53 -1.23
N ILE A 76 -10.16 12.81 -0.44
CA ILE A 76 -9.26 13.37 0.57
C ILE A 76 -7.83 12.96 0.21
N SER A 77 -7.00 13.96 -0.09
CA SER A 77 -5.56 13.76 -0.28
C SER A 77 -4.86 13.62 1.05
N THR A 78 -3.90 12.71 1.12
CA THR A 78 -3.13 12.43 2.34
C THR A 78 -1.64 12.73 2.13
N PRO A 79 -0.86 12.88 3.21
CA PRO A 79 0.59 13.04 3.11
C PRO A 79 1.25 11.91 2.30
N ASN A 80 2.31 12.25 1.56
CA ASN A 80 3.15 11.26 0.86
C ASN A 80 3.94 10.39 1.84
N ASP A 81 4.43 10.99 2.94
CA ASP A 81 5.13 10.26 3.99
C ASP A 81 4.18 9.28 4.70
N ALA A 82 4.55 7.99 4.70
CA ALA A 82 3.73 6.93 5.27
C ALA A 82 3.50 7.10 6.78
N ASN A 83 4.47 7.65 7.52
CA ASN A 83 4.35 7.87 8.96
C ASN A 83 3.39 9.01 9.29
N GLU A 84 3.47 10.11 8.54
CA GLU A 84 2.54 11.24 8.69
C GLU A 84 1.11 10.80 8.36
N ARG A 85 0.93 9.99 7.32
CA ARG A 85 -0.36 9.43 6.94
C ARG A 85 -0.92 8.48 8.01
N LEU A 86 -0.09 7.58 8.56
CA LEU A 86 -0.50 6.71 9.66
C LEU A 86 -0.92 7.51 10.89
N ALA A 87 -0.14 8.53 11.28
CA ALA A 87 -0.46 9.39 12.43
C ALA A 87 -1.80 10.10 12.24
N LEU A 88 -2.05 10.66 11.05
CA LEU A 88 -3.34 11.27 10.70
C LEU A 88 -4.49 10.27 10.85
N PHE A 89 -4.34 9.06 10.30
CA PHE A 89 -5.38 8.03 10.37
C PHE A 89 -5.63 7.57 11.81
N GLN A 90 -4.57 7.37 12.60
CA GLN A 90 -4.70 7.01 14.01
C GLN A 90 -5.42 8.10 14.81
N GLN A 91 -5.13 9.38 14.56
CA GLN A 91 -5.78 10.50 15.21
C GLN A 91 -7.28 10.53 14.89
N LEU A 92 -7.66 10.46 13.63
CA LEU A 92 -9.07 10.49 13.20
C LEU A 92 -9.85 9.28 13.73
N LEU A 93 -9.28 8.08 13.61
CA LEU A 93 -9.92 6.85 14.06
C LEU A 93 -10.04 6.78 15.60
N ALA A 94 -9.03 7.23 16.35
CA ALA A 94 -9.10 7.32 17.81
C ALA A 94 -10.15 8.34 18.28
N ALA A 95 -10.31 9.45 17.57
CA ALA A 95 -11.36 10.43 17.79
C ALA A 95 -12.76 9.95 17.36
N ARG A 96 -12.87 8.74 16.78
CA ARG A 96 -14.11 8.18 16.21
C ARG A 96 -14.73 9.08 15.14
N SER A 97 -13.88 9.82 14.39
CA SER A 97 -14.35 10.73 13.36
C SER A 97 -15.06 9.96 12.24
N PRO A 98 -16.26 10.41 11.82
CA PRO A 98 -16.95 9.88 10.64
C PRO A 98 -16.54 10.61 9.35
N ASP A 99 -15.49 11.45 9.35
CA ASP A 99 -15.15 12.32 8.23
C ASP A 99 -14.52 11.55 7.06
N ILE A 100 -14.04 10.33 7.30
CA ILE A 100 -13.48 9.44 6.28
C ILE A 100 -14.11 8.06 6.44
N ASP A 101 -14.72 7.57 5.37
CA ASP A 101 -15.37 6.27 5.32
C ASP A 101 -14.41 5.18 4.85
N VAL A 102 -13.57 5.48 3.85
CA VAL A 102 -12.63 4.53 3.24
C VAL A 102 -11.21 5.06 3.36
N PHE A 103 -10.33 4.19 3.85
CA PHE A 103 -8.90 4.47 4.03
C PHE A 103 -8.06 3.59 3.11
N GLN A 104 -7.17 4.22 2.34
CA GLN A 104 -6.04 3.49 1.77
C GLN A 104 -4.99 3.26 2.85
N ILE A 105 -4.70 2.02 3.16
CA ILE A 105 -3.76 1.62 4.20
C ILE A 105 -2.58 0.84 3.61
N ASP A 106 -1.38 1.00 4.20
CA ASP A 106 -0.18 0.24 3.83
C ASP A 106 -0.31 -1.23 4.26
N VAL A 107 0.38 -2.14 3.55
CA VAL A 107 0.36 -3.59 3.84
C VAL A 107 0.75 -3.92 5.29
N VAL A 108 1.43 -3.04 5.99
CA VAL A 108 1.87 -3.26 7.39
C VAL A 108 0.91 -2.67 8.43
N TRP A 109 -0.19 -2.00 8.03
CA TRP A 109 -1.10 -1.35 8.98
C TRP A 109 -2.34 -2.16 9.40
N PRO A 110 -2.74 -3.28 8.77
CA PRO A 110 -3.91 -4.02 9.21
C PRO A 110 -3.89 -4.33 10.71
N GLY A 111 -2.77 -4.84 11.26
CA GLY A 111 -2.63 -5.14 12.68
C GLY A 111 -2.72 -3.93 13.61
N ILE A 112 -2.27 -2.74 13.14
CA ILE A 112 -2.31 -1.49 13.90
C ILE A 112 -3.73 -0.93 13.95
N LEU A 113 -4.44 -0.91 12.80
CA LEU A 113 -5.71 -0.22 12.62
C LEU A 113 -6.94 -1.11 12.82
N ALA A 114 -6.79 -2.43 12.87
CA ALA A 114 -7.88 -3.40 13.00
C ALA A 114 -8.97 -3.06 14.03
N PRO A 115 -8.66 -2.47 15.24
CA PRO A 115 -9.69 -2.11 16.20
C PRO A 115 -10.70 -1.07 15.72
N TYR A 116 -10.31 -0.30 14.71
CA TYR A 116 -11.08 0.83 14.20
C TYR A 116 -11.70 0.56 12.83
N LEU A 117 -11.46 -0.61 12.26
CA LEU A 117 -11.92 -0.99 10.93
C LEU A 117 -13.14 -1.92 11.01
N THR A 118 -13.98 -1.80 9.99
CA THR A 118 -15.14 -2.68 9.78
C THR A 118 -14.65 -4.10 9.43
N ASP A 119 -15.34 -5.11 9.94
CA ASP A 119 -15.16 -6.48 9.49
C ASP A 119 -15.85 -6.65 8.13
N LEU A 120 -15.09 -6.94 7.10
CA LEU A 120 -15.55 -7.11 5.74
C LEU A 120 -16.03 -8.55 5.45
N THR A 121 -15.80 -9.50 6.35
CA THR A 121 -16.16 -10.91 6.16
C THR A 121 -17.62 -11.11 5.74
N PRO A 122 -18.64 -10.40 6.30
CA PRO A 122 -20.02 -10.58 5.89
C PRO A 122 -20.38 -10.00 4.50
N TYR A 123 -19.48 -9.24 3.89
CA TYR A 123 -19.75 -8.47 2.66
C TYR A 123 -19.01 -9.00 1.43
N VAL A 124 -18.07 -9.92 1.60
CA VAL A 124 -17.20 -10.43 0.54
C VAL A 124 -17.30 -11.94 0.49
N THR A 125 -17.46 -12.51 -0.71
CA THR A 125 -17.55 -13.97 -0.86
C THR A 125 -16.17 -14.62 -0.87
N ASP A 126 -16.12 -15.93 -0.62
CA ASP A 126 -14.87 -16.69 -0.71
C ASP A 126 -14.31 -16.71 -2.13
N GLU A 127 -15.19 -16.67 -3.16
CA GLU A 127 -14.81 -16.60 -4.55
C GLU A 127 -14.11 -15.27 -4.89
N GLU A 128 -14.65 -14.14 -4.39
CA GLU A 128 -14.00 -12.83 -4.57
C GLU A 128 -12.62 -12.80 -3.89
N LEU A 129 -12.49 -13.37 -2.70
CA LEU A 129 -11.20 -13.44 -1.98
C LEU A 129 -10.22 -14.37 -2.69
N ALA A 130 -10.69 -15.46 -3.28
CA ALA A 130 -9.85 -16.42 -4.00
C ALA A 130 -9.27 -15.85 -5.32
N GLU A 131 -9.79 -14.75 -5.85
CA GLU A 131 -9.18 -14.04 -6.98
C GLU A 131 -7.83 -13.39 -6.62
N HIS A 132 -7.64 -12.99 -5.37
CA HIS A 132 -6.41 -12.33 -4.89
C HIS A 132 -5.34 -13.33 -4.46
N PHE A 133 -4.08 -12.91 -4.47
CA PHE A 133 -2.99 -13.71 -3.92
C PHE A 133 -3.28 -14.08 -2.45
N PRO A 134 -3.26 -15.37 -2.08
CA PRO A 134 -3.64 -15.82 -0.73
C PRO A 134 -2.84 -15.17 0.40
N ALA A 135 -1.56 -14.88 0.16
CA ALA A 135 -0.69 -14.22 1.15
C ALA A 135 -1.16 -12.79 1.49
N LEU A 136 -1.69 -12.05 0.51
CA LEU A 136 -2.21 -10.70 0.71
C LEU A 136 -3.53 -10.72 1.47
N VAL A 137 -4.43 -11.65 1.13
CA VAL A 137 -5.68 -11.86 1.86
C VAL A 137 -5.40 -12.27 3.31
N ALA A 138 -4.42 -13.17 3.53
CA ALA A 138 -4.03 -13.58 4.88
C ALA A 138 -3.47 -12.42 5.71
N ASN A 139 -2.73 -11.49 5.10
CA ASN A 139 -2.23 -10.27 5.74
C ASN A 139 -3.35 -9.33 6.20
N ASP A 140 -4.47 -9.32 5.48
CA ASP A 140 -5.62 -8.46 5.78
C ASP A 140 -6.59 -9.09 6.79
N LYS A 141 -6.34 -10.34 7.20
CA LYS A 141 -7.07 -11.02 8.28
C LYS A 141 -6.37 -10.82 9.62
N VAL A 142 -7.04 -10.15 10.55
CA VAL A 142 -6.55 -9.88 11.91
C VAL A 142 -7.53 -10.46 12.92
N ASN A 143 -7.07 -11.39 13.74
CA ASN A 143 -7.91 -12.09 14.74
C ASN A 143 -9.19 -12.68 14.13
N GLY A 144 -9.09 -13.31 12.98
CA GLY A 144 -10.20 -13.96 12.28
C GLY A 144 -11.14 -13.01 11.51
N ARG A 145 -10.92 -11.68 11.55
CA ARG A 145 -11.71 -10.68 10.84
C ARG A 145 -10.98 -10.20 9.60
N LEU A 146 -11.65 -10.06 8.49
CA LEU A 146 -11.15 -9.43 7.27
C LEU A 146 -11.29 -7.90 7.43
N VAL A 147 -10.19 -7.18 7.64
CA VAL A 147 -10.23 -5.74 7.95
C VAL A 147 -9.92 -4.83 6.76
N ALA A 148 -9.48 -5.41 5.65
CA ALA A 148 -9.19 -4.70 4.41
C ALA A 148 -9.28 -5.65 3.21
N LEU A 149 -9.31 -5.09 1.99
CA LEU A 149 -9.14 -5.83 0.73
C LEU A 149 -7.86 -5.38 0.01
N PRO A 150 -7.09 -6.33 -0.57
CA PRO A 150 -5.86 -6.00 -1.29
C PRO A 150 -6.16 -5.14 -2.52
N TRP A 151 -5.41 -4.04 -2.69
CA TRP A 151 -5.64 -3.09 -3.79
C TRP A 151 -4.56 -3.11 -4.86
N PHE A 152 -3.30 -3.04 -4.44
CA PHE A 152 -2.14 -3.27 -5.30
C PHE A 152 -0.96 -3.78 -4.47
N ALA A 153 -0.05 -4.48 -5.13
CA ALA A 153 1.16 -5.02 -4.52
C ALA A 153 2.39 -4.36 -5.11
N ASP A 154 3.38 -4.09 -4.27
CA ASP A 154 4.64 -3.52 -4.68
C ASP A 154 5.83 -4.33 -4.16
N VAL A 155 6.97 -4.17 -4.85
CA VAL A 155 8.26 -4.71 -4.41
C VAL A 155 9.36 -3.73 -4.80
N GLY A 156 10.37 -3.58 -3.95
CA GLY A 156 11.52 -2.74 -4.25
C GLY A 156 12.27 -3.22 -5.51
N LEU A 157 12.56 -2.28 -6.43
CA LEU A 157 13.23 -2.55 -7.71
C LEU A 157 14.45 -1.65 -7.89
N LEU A 158 15.42 -2.17 -8.66
CA LEU A 158 16.51 -1.37 -9.21
C LEU A 158 16.09 -0.76 -10.55
N TYR A 159 16.13 0.56 -10.62
CA TYR A 159 16.05 1.32 -11.85
C TYR A 159 17.46 1.66 -12.33
N PHE A 160 17.71 1.59 -13.61
CA PHE A 160 19.01 1.91 -14.19
C PHE A 160 18.91 2.66 -15.51
N ARG A 161 19.87 3.49 -15.77
CA ARG A 161 20.07 4.21 -17.04
C ARG A 161 20.68 3.25 -18.05
N ARG A 162 19.85 2.63 -18.90
CA ARG A 162 20.27 1.72 -19.96
C ARG A 162 21.27 2.38 -20.89
N ASP A 163 20.98 3.59 -21.34
CA ASP A 163 21.84 4.38 -22.22
C ASP A 163 23.24 4.62 -21.63
N LEU A 164 23.35 4.81 -20.31
CA LEU A 164 24.66 4.95 -19.65
C LEU A 164 25.37 3.59 -19.50
N LEU A 165 24.64 2.53 -19.14
CA LEU A 165 25.25 1.19 -19.09
C LEU A 165 25.79 0.80 -20.48
N ASP A 166 25.02 0.99 -21.54
CA ASP A 166 25.41 0.73 -22.93
C ASP A 166 26.64 1.58 -23.35
N LYS A 167 26.62 2.88 -23.03
CA LYS A 167 27.72 3.81 -23.33
C LYS A 167 29.05 3.38 -22.73
N TYR A 168 29.04 2.82 -21.52
CA TYR A 168 30.24 2.42 -20.79
C TYR A 168 30.49 0.90 -20.83
N GLY A 169 29.71 0.12 -21.60
CA GLY A 169 29.84 -1.34 -21.69
C GLY A 169 29.63 -2.05 -20.36
N ALA A 170 28.86 -1.47 -19.44
CA ALA A 170 28.63 -2.00 -18.10
C ALA A 170 27.38 -2.91 -18.07
N PRO A 171 27.44 -4.08 -17.42
CA PRO A 171 26.28 -4.93 -17.23
C PRO A 171 25.32 -4.38 -16.17
N VAL A 172 24.07 -4.86 -16.18
CA VAL A 172 23.14 -4.64 -15.06
C VAL A 172 23.71 -5.32 -13.80
N PRO A 173 23.93 -4.58 -12.69
CA PRO A 173 24.61 -5.11 -11.53
C PRO A 173 23.78 -6.18 -10.80
N GLN A 174 24.40 -7.34 -10.52
CA GLN A 174 23.78 -8.45 -9.80
C GLN A 174 24.06 -8.41 -8.29
N SER A 175 25.12 -7.69 -7.86
CA SER A 175 25.47 -7.54 -6.45
C SER A 175 25.67 -6.09 -6.05
N TRP A 176 25.46 -5.77 -4.75
CA TRP A 176 25.70 -4.43 -4.20
C TRP A 176 27.14 -3.94 -4.42
N ARG A 177 28.11 -4.87 -4.40
CA ARG A 177 29.50 -4.55 -4.74
C ARG A 177 29.64 -4.11 -6.20
N GLN A 178 29.03 -4.86 -7.12
CA GLN A 178 29.07 -4.54 -8.56
C GLN A 178 28.36 -3.22 -8.84
N LEU A 179 27.18 -2.98 -8.25
CA LEU A 179 26.48 -1.70 -8.32
C LEU A 179 27.40 -0.56 -7.88
N THR A 180 28.08 -0.70 -6.74
CA THR A 180 28.97 0.34 -6.19
C THR A 180 30.11 0.68 -7.15
N LEU A 181 30.72 -0.31 -7.79
CA LEU A 181 31.82 -0.11 -8.72
C LEU A 181 31.34 0.59 -10.00
N ILE A 182 30.28 0.07 -10.65
CA ILE A 182 29.72 0.64 -11.88
C ILE A 182 29.19 2.06 -11.63
N ALA A 183 28.48 2.26 -10.52
CA ALA A 183 27.96 3.58 -10.12
C ALA A 183 29.07 4.62 -9.99
N ARG A 184 30.19 4.25 -9.36
CA ARG A 184 31.35 5.14 -9.17
C ARG A 184 32.02 5.48 -10.50
N GLU A 185 32.25 4.48 -11.32
CA GLU A 185 32.90 4.64 -12.62
C GLU A 185 32.08 5.58 -13.54
N ILE A 186 30.81 5.28 -13.74
CA ILE A 186 29.94 6.08 -14.58
C ILE A 186 29.78 7.51 -14.02
N GLN A 187 29.57 7.66 -12.71
CA GLN A 187 29.49 8.97 -12.05
C GLN A 187 30.73 9.82 -12.32
N GLN A 188 31.92 9.26 -12.19
CA GLN A 188 33.19 9.96 -12.42
C GLN A 188 33.33 10.36 -13.88
N ALA A 189 33.05 9.44 -14.80
CA ALA A 189 33.17 9.70 -16.24
C ALA A 189 32.15 10.76 -16.71
N GLU A 190 30.89 10.68 -16.28
CA GLU A 190 29.87 11.68 -16.64
C GLU A 190 30.18 13.06 -16.04
N ARG A 191 30.68 13.12 -14.81
CA ARG A 191 31.12 14.40 -14.21
C ARG A 191 32.30 15.00 -14.93
N ALA A 192 33.27 14.21 -15.38
CA ALA A 192 34.38 14.65 -16.21
C ALA A 192 33.90 15.17 -17.59
N ALA A 193 32.82 14.59 -18.13
CA ALA A 193 32.17 15.02 -19.36
C ALA A 193 31.24 16.23 -19.20
N GLY A 194 31.12 16.80 -17.98
CA GLY A 194 30.36 18.02 -17.72
C GLY A 194 29.03 17.80 -16.95
N ALA A 195 28.57 16.60 -16.75
CA ALA A 195 27.36 16.30 -15.98
C ALA A 195 27.62 16.41 -14.45
N ARG A 196 27.94 17.61 -13.97
CA ARG A 196 28.42 17.86 -12.58
C ARG A 196 27.47 17.35 -11.48
N ARG A 197 26.15 17.24 -11.76
CA ARG A 197 25.12 16.79 -10.80
C ARG A 197 24.94 15.29 -10.80
N MET A 198 25.62 14.52 -11.66
CA MET A 198 25.48 13.08 -11.76
C MET A 198 25.91 12.39 -10.47
N TRP A 199 25.03 11.52 -9.95
CA TRP A 199 25.29 10.61 -8.85
C TRP A 199 25.15 9.15 -9.30
N GLY A 200 25.82 8.27 -8.62
CA GLY A 200 25.79 6.84 -8.97
C GLY A 200 24.49 6.15 -8.57
N PHE A 201 23.95 6.45 -7.38
CA PHE A 201 22.79 5.75 -6.83
C PHE A 201 21.95 6.67 -5.94
N VAL A 202 20.62 6.60 -6.07
CA VAL A 202 19.66 7.32 -5.21
C VAL A 202 18.59 6.35 -4.67
N TRP A 203 18.10 6.62 -3.45
CA TRP A 203 17.20 5.76 -2.69
C TRP A 203 16.51 6.54 -1.56
N GLN A 204 15.59 5.89 -0.79
CA GLN A 204 14.83 6.50 0.29
C GLN A 204 15.63 6.45 1.59
N GLY A 205 16.30 7.54 1.94
CA GLY A 205 17.23 7.62 3.08
C GLY A 205 16.74 8.42 4.28
N ARG A 206 15.61 9.12 4.16
CA ARG A 206 14.98 9.82 5.30
C ARG A 206 14.64 8.82 6.41
N ALA A 207 14.68 9.26 7.69
CA ALA A 207 14.30 8.43 8.83
C ALA A 207 12.77 8.28 8.90
N TYR A 208 12.22 7.31 8.15
CA TYR A 208 10.81 6.97 8.04
C TYR A 208 10.64 5.53 7.52
N GLU A 209 9.40 5.06 7.32
CA GLU A 209 9.08 3.69 6.88
C GLU A 209 9.80 3.27 5.58
N GLY A 210 10.02 4.19 4.63
CA GLY A 210 10.77 3.90 3.41
C GLY A 210 12.22 3.47 3.68
N LEU A 211 12.87 4.00 4.72
CA LEU A 211 14.20 3.55 5.12
C LEU A 211 14.17 2.15 5.73
N THR A 212 13.11 1.79 6.44
CA THR A 212 12.90 0.41 6.89
C THR A 212 12.90 -0.55 5.70
N CYS A 213 12.20 -0.20 4.62
CA CYS A 213 12.19 -1.00 3.39
C CYS A 213 13.59 -1.15 2.79
N ASN A 214 14.28 -0.04 2.52
CA ASN A 214 15.60 -0.05 1.91
C ASN A 214 16.64 -0.83 2.74
N ALA A 215 16.67 -0.59 4.04
CA ALA A 215 17.63 -1.27 4.93
C ALA A 215 17.35 -2.76 5.05
N LEU A 216 16.07 -3.16 5.09
CA LEU A 216 15.70 -4.56 5.12
C LEU A 216 16.13 -5.30 3.83
N GLU A 217 16.05 -4.63 2.66
CA GLU A 217 16.54 -5.14 1.38
C GLU A 217 18.05 -5.39 1.42
N TRP A 218 18.85 -4.44 1.91
CA TRP A 218 20.30 -4.59 2.04
C TRP A 218 20.68 -5.72 2.99
N ILE A 219 20.02 -5.78 4.15
CA ILE A 219 20.28 -6.77 5.20
C ILE A 219 19.87 -8.16 4.73
N HIS A 220 18.63 -8.33 4.25
CA HIS A 220 18.10 -9.63 3.87
C HIS A 220 18.86 -10.23 2.68
N SER A 221 19.11 -9.43 1.63
CA SER A 221 19.86 -9.87 0.46
C SER A 221 21.34 -10.18 0.76
N SER A 222 21.86 -9.75 1.91
CA SER A 222 23.20 -10.07 2.40
C SER A 222 23.24 -11.27 3.38
N GLY A 223 22.12 -11.95 3.59
CA GLY A 223 22.01 -13.05 4.56
C GLY A 223 21.93 -12.60 6.01
N GLY A 224 21.60 -11.34 6.26
CA GLY A 224 21.41 -10.76 7.60
C GLY A 224 20.03 -11.03 8.22
N GLY A 225 19.16 -11.78 7.53
CA GLY A 225 17.85 -12.13 8.02
C GLY A 225 16.85 -10.98 8.01
N THR A 226 16.06 -10.85 9.06
CA THR A 226 15.02 -9.83 9.25
C THR A 226 15.11 -9.18 10.63
N ILE A 227 14.27 -8.19 10.91
CA ILE A 227 14.25 -7.50 12.21
C ILE A 227 13.77 -8.45 13.31
N VAL A 228 12.60 -9.06 13.10
CA VAL A 228 11.98 -10.10 13.93
C VAL A 228 11.54 -11.20 12.99
N ASP A 229 11.87 -12.44 13.26
CA ASP A 229 11.50 -13.57 12.42
C ASP A 229 10.04 -14.01 12.63
N ARG A 230 9.60 -15.00 11.83
CA ARG A 230 8.21 -15.50 11.84
C ARG A 230 7.78 -16.13 13.16
N VAL A 231 8.73 -16.53 14.01
CA VAL A 231 8.46 -17.12 15.33
C VAL A 231 8.65 -16.11 16.47
N GLY A 232 8.79 -14.83 16.15
CA GLY A 232 8.87 -13.75 17.12
C GLY A 232 10.25 -13.53 17.73
N LYS A 233 11.32 -14.12 17.16
CA LYS A 233 12.69 -13.92 17.63
C LYS A 233 13.29 -12.68 16.98
N ILE A 234 13.93 -11.82 17.76
CA ILE A 234 14.72 -10.69 17.29
C ILE A 234 16.01 -11.23 16.66
N THR A 235 16.24 -10.99 15.37
CA THR A 235 17.37 -11.57 14.62
C THR A 235 18.30 -10.53 14.02
N ILE A 236 18.01 -9.25 14.18
CA ILE A 236 18.71 -8.15 13.49
C ILE A 236 20.17 -7.94 13.94
N ASP A 237 20.52 -8.31 15.18
CA ASP A 237 21.86 -8.12 15.72
C ASP A 237 22.77 -9.29 15.28
N ASN A 238 23.32 -9.16 14.08
CA ASN A 238 24.23 -10.15 13.50
C ASN A 238 25.27 -9.50 12.58
N ARG A 239 26.33 -10.25 12.28
CA ARG A 239 27.47 -9.79 11.49
C ARG A 239 27.07 -9.36 10.06
N ASN A 240 26.21 -10.12 9.40
CA ASN A 240 25.83 -9.85 8.01
C ASN A 240 24.98 -8.57 7.92
N ALA A 241 24.06 -8.35 8.86
CA ALA A 241 23.30 -7.12 8.97
C ALA A 241 24.22 -5.91 9.20
N ALA A 242 25.20 -6.03 10.10
CA ALA A 242 26.16 -4.97 10.37
C ALA A 242 27.02 -4.65 9.14
N GLN A 243 27.49 -5.66 8.40
CA GLN A 243 28.24 -5.48 7.16
C GLN A 243 27.42 -4.80 6.06
N ALA A 244 26.15 -5.21 5.87
CA ALA A 244 25.24 -4.60 4.90
C ALA A 244 25.03 -3.10 5.19
N LEU A 245 24.76 -2.73 6.44
CA LEU A 245 24.60 -1.33 6.83
C LEU A 245 25.90 -0.52 6.72
N THR A 246 27.05 -1.11 7.04
CA THR A 246 28.36 -0.46 6.86
C THR A 246 28.63 -0.19 5.38
N GLN A 247 28.28 -1.12 4.49
CA GLN A 247 28.38 -0.93 3.04
C GLN A 247 27.44 0.20 2.59
N ALA A 248 26.19 0.21 3.01
CA ALA A 248 25.21 1.28 2.66
C ALA A 248 25.70 2.65 3.14
N ALA A 249 26.21 2.75 4.37
CA ALA A 249 26.79 3.98 4.89
C ALA A 249 27.96 4.50 4.03
N SER A 250 28.78 3.60 3.47
CA SER A 250 29.91 3.98 2.60
C SER A 250 29.49 4.60 1.25
N TRP A 251 28.23 4.49 0.86
CA TRP A 251 27.69 5.11 -0.35
C TRP A 251 27.40 6.60 -0.17
N VAL A 252 27.02 7.02 1.05
CA VAL A 252 26.63 8.42 1.33
C VAL A 252 27.83 9.35 1.14
N GLY A 253 27.69 10.35 0.29
CA GLY A 253 28.75 11.26 -0.10
C GLY A 253 29.74 10.70 -1.13
N ALA A 254 29.75 9.39 -1.40
CA ALA A 254 30.63 8.73 -2.37
C ALA A 254 29.94 8.54 -3.74
N ILE A 255 28.93 7.66 -3.79
CA ILE A 255 28.14 7.40 -5.00
C ILE A 255 26.68 7.90 -4.87
N THR A 256 26.31 8.36 -3.70
CA THR A 256 24.99 8.84 -3.32
C THR A 256 25.12 10.25 -2.76
N PRO A 257 24.25 11.20 -3.14
CA PRO A 257 24.33 12.56 -2.61
C PRO A 257 24.18 12.57 -1.08
N PRO A 258 24.89 13.43 -0.32
CA PRO A 258 24.69 13.54 1.12
C PRO A 258 23.23 13.83 1.49
N GLY A 259 22.51 14.57 0.63
CA GLY A 259 21.08 14.86 0.79
C GLY A 259 20.15 13.66 0.72
N VAL A 260 20.64 12.48 0.31
CA VAL A 260 19.83 11.23 0.28
C VAL A 260 19.24 10.90 1.63
N LEU A 261 19.90 11.31 2.72
CA LEU A 261 19.40 11.11 4.10
C LEU A 261 18.10 11.86 4.41
N ASN A 262 17.61 12.68 3.47
CA ASN A 262 16.32 13.37 3.53
C ASN A 262 15.38 12.97 2.38
N TYR A 263 15.78 12.03 1.51
CA TYR A 263 14.96 11.62 0.37
C TYR A 263 13.87 10.63 0.80
N THR A 264 12.67 10.88 0.30
CA THR A 264 11.57 9.93 0.20
C THR A 264 11.49 9.37 -1.22
N GLU A 265 10.38 8.74 -1.58
CA GLU A 265 10.15 8.19 -2.93
C GLU A 265 10.28 9.27 -4.02
N GLU A 266 9.68 10.43 -3.77
CA GLU A 266 9.56 11.48 -4.79
C GLU A 266 10.86 12.25 -5.02
N GLU A 267 11.67 12.49 -4.00
CA GLU A 267 12.99 13.11 -4.16
C GLU A 267 13.95 12.18 -4.92
N ALA A 268 13.96 10.88 -4.57
CA ALA A 268 14.77 9.89 -5.28
C ALA A 268 14.34 9.77 -6.75
N ARG A 269 13.01 9.70 -7.00
CA ARG A 269 12.44 9.68 -8.35
C ARG A 269 12.76 10.96 -9.11
N GLY A 270 12.62 12.11 -8.49
CA GLY A 270 12.92 13.42 -9.10
C GLY A 270 14.36 13.52 -9.58
N ALA A 271 15.33 13.13 -8.75
CA ALA A 271 16.75 13.12 -9.11
C ALA A 271 17.03 12.17 -10.28
N PHE A 272 16.47 10.95 -10.26
CA PHE A 272 16.62 10.00 -11.36
C PHE A 272 15.96 10.47 -12.65
N GLN A 273 14.74 10.98 -12.57
CA GLN A 273 13.95 11.46 -13.71
C GLN A 273 14.55 12.73 -14.37
N ALA A 274 15.24 13.56 -13.58
CA ALA A 274 16.03 14.69 -14.10
C ALA A 274 17.30 14.24 -14.86
N GLY A 275 17.68 12.97 -14.77
CA GLY A 275 18.90 12.44 -15.38
C GLY A 275 20.13 12.56 -14.47
N ASP A 276 19.96 12.94 -13.22
CA ASP A 276 21.06 13.21 -12.26
C ASP A 276 21.49 11.93 -11.49
N ALA A 277 21.01 10.75 -11.86
CA ALA A 277 21.42 9.48 -11.22
C ALA A 277 21.54 8.33 -12.24
N VAL A 278 22.52 7.44 -12.03
CA VAL A 278 22.73 6.24 -12.85
C VAL A 278 21.76 5.15 -12.43
N PHE A 279 21.63 4.93 -11.12
CA PHE A 279 20.74 3.95 -10.52
C PHE A 279 19.79 4.60 -9.52
N MET A 280 18.61 3.99 -9.37
CA MET A 280 17.64 4.36 -8.35
C MET A 280 16.99 3.11 -7.76
N ARG A 281 16.79 3.07 -6.44
CA ARG A 281 15.80 2.16 -5.83
C ARG A 281 14.46 2.88 -5.79
N ASN A 282 13.41 2.25 -6.30
CA ASN A 282 12.05 2.75 -6.13
C ASN A 282 11.01 1.63 -6.31
N TRP A 283 9.73 1.97 -6.16
CA TRP A 283 8.59 1.12 -6.40
C TRP A 283 8.17 1.08 -7.87
N PRO A 284 7.39 0.10 -8.33
CA PRO A 284 7.00 -0.09 -9.75
C PRO A 284 6.35 1.14 -10.42
N TYR A 285 5.56 1.93 -9.70
CA TYR A 285 4.89 3.12 -10.24
C TYR A 285 5.87 4.13 -10.91
N ALA A 286 7.11 4.17 -10.44
CA ALA A 286 8.10 5.11 -10.94
C ALA A 286 8.47 4.84 -12.41
N LEU A 287 8.27 3.61 -12.92
CA LEU A 287 8.55 3.26 -14.32
C LEU A 287 7.67 4.04 -15.29
N THR A 288 6.36 4.07 -15.02
CA THR A 288 5.40 4.82 -15.84
C THR A 288 5.71 6.31 -15.86
N LEU A 289 6.06 6.89 -14.71
CA LEU A 289 6.41 8.32 -14.61
C LEU A 289 7.72 8.65 -15.28
N ALA A 290 8.74 7.80 -15.14
CA ALA A 290 10.05 8.01 -15.73
C ALA A 290 10.04 7.88 -17.26
N ASN A 291 9.05 7.22 -17.86
CA ASN A 291 8.87 7.13 -19.31
C ASN A 291 7.93 8.19 -19.90
N ARG A 292 7.42 9.14 -19.10
CA ARG A 292 6.61 10.24 -19.66
C ARG A 292 7.45 11.15 -20.57
N PRO A 293 6.86 11.76 -21.61
CA PRO A 293 7.58 12.61 -22.57
C PRO A 293 8.40 13.75 -21.94
N GLN A 294 7.97 14.25 -20.76
CA GLN A 294 8.64 15.33 -20.04
C GLN A 294 9.84 14.86 -19.22
N SER A 295 10.06 13.56 -19.11
CA SER A 295 11.18 12.97 -18.37
C SER A 295 12.46 13.03 -19.21
N ALA A 296 13.55 13.51 -18.63
CA ALA A 296 14.87 13.53 -19.29
C ALA A 296 15.40 12.11 -19.59
N VAL A 297 14.85 11.10 -18.92
CA VAL A 297 15.25 9.69 -19.05
C VAL A 297 14.24 8.83 -19.80
N ALA A 298 13.21 9.43 -20.43
CA ALA A 298 12.19 8.68 -21.17
C ALA A 298 12.83 7.79 -22.24
N GLY A 299 12.44 6.50 -22.27
CA GLY A 299 12.98 5.49 -23.19
C GLY A 299 14.42 5.02 -22.90
N LYS A 300 15.11 5.60 -21.90
CA LYS A 300 16.52 5.34 -21.58
C LYS A 300 16.71 4.46 -20.35
N ILE A 301 15.63 3.97 -19.75
CA ILE A 301 15.67 3.27 -18.47
C ILE A 301 15.35 1.78 -18.61
N GLY A 302 15.86 1.02 -17.66
CA GLY A 302 15.48 -0.37 -17.42
C GLY A 302 15.17 -0.59 -15.95
N ILE A 303 14.53 -1.71 -15.65
CA ILE A 303 14.30 -2.21 -14.30
C ILE A 303 14.93 -3.59 -14.14
N ALA A 304 15.32 -3.92 -12.92
CA ALA A 304 15.85 -5.22 -12.55
C ALA A 304 15.49 -5.55 -11.09
N PRO A 305 15.59 -6.83 -10.67
CA PRO A 305 15.65 -7.17 -9.27
C PRO A 305 16.75 -6.39 -8.57
N LEU A 306 16.58 -6.09 -7.27
CA LEU A 306 17.63 -5.46 -6.48
C LEU A 306 18.88 -6.36 -6.41
N PRO A 307 20.09 -5.79 -6.35
CA PRO A 307 21.29 -6.56 -6.21
C PRO A 307 21.31 -7.37 -4.91
N HIS A 308 22.06 -8.49 -4.89
CA HIS A 308 22.27 -9.28 -3.69
C HIS A 308 23.59 -8.95 -3.00
N GLY A 309 23.71 -9.32 -1.73
CA GLY A 309 24.96 -9.31 -0.97
C GLY A 309 25.77 -10.59 -1.20
N VAL A 310 26.82 -10.78 -0.39
CA VAL A 310 27.79 -11.90 -0.56
C VAL A 310 27.16 -13.28 -0.37
N ALA A 311 26.19 -13.41 0.53
CA ALA A 311 25.63 -14.70 0.94
C ALA A 311 24.15 -14.86 0.57
N GLY A 312 23.58 -13.91 -0.17
CA GLY A 312 22.15 -13.84 -0.36
C GLY A 312 21.67 -13.99 -1.81
N ALA A 313 20.36 -14.06 -1.94
CA ALA A 313 19.65 -13.88 -3.18
C ALA A 313 19.10 -12.44 -3.25
N SER A 314 18.77 -11.96 -4.45
CA SER A 314 18.03 -10.71 -4.62
C SER A 314 16.76 -10.72 -3.76
N SER A 315 16.50 -9.62 -3.07
CA SER A 315 15.32 -9.48 -2.23
C SER A 315 14.86 -8.03 -2.21
N GLY A 316 13.66 -7.77 -2.73
CA GLY A 316 12.95 -6.51 -2.52
C GLY A 316 12.02 -6.59 -1.32
N THR A 317 11.76 -5.49 -0.64
CA THR A 317 10.73 -5.45 0.41
C THR A 317 9.35 -5.48 -0.22
N LEU A 318 8.47 -6.34 0.32
CA LEU A 318 7.06 -6.36 -0.04
C LEU A 318 6.36 -5.08 0.43
N GLY A 319 5.75 -4.40 -0.51
CA GLY A 319 4.96 -3.19 -0.33
C GLY A 319 3.56 -3.35 -0.91
N GLY A 320 2.87 -2.21 -1.07
CA GLY A 320 1.53 -2.13 -1.63
C GLY A 320 0.53 -1.54 -0.63
N SER A 321 -0.72 -1.51 -1.06
CA SER A 321 -1.81 -0.93 -0.26
C SER A 321 -3.08 -1.76 -0.34
N GLN A 322 -3.88 -1.61 0.69
CA GLN A 322 -5.22 -2.17 0.84
C GLN A 322 -6.23 -1.03 1.01
N LEU A 323 -7.50 -1.34 0.78
CA LEU A 323 -8.62 -0.46 1.12
C LEU A 323 -9.38 -1.02 2.32
N ALA A 324 -9.62 -0.17 3.30
CA ALA A 324 -10.31 -0.50 4.53
C ALA A 324 -11.47 0.47 4.79
N VAL A 325 -12.52 -0.01 5.46
CA VAL A 325 -13.69 0.80 5.82
C VAL A 325 -13.63 1.16 7.30
N SER A 326 -13.86 2.44 7.61
CA SER A 326 -14.00 2.92 8.98
C SER A 326 -15.20 2.26 9.67
N ARG A 327 -15.02 1.76 10.89
CA ARG A 327 -16.17 1.31 11.71
C ARG A 327 -17.10 2.46 12.15
N TYR A 328 -16.67 3.69 11.94
CA TYR A 328 -17.40 4.92 12.27
C TYR A 328 -18.09 5.55 11.04
N SER A 329 -17.99 4.87 9.88
CA SER A 329 -18.70 5.27 8.66
C SER A 329 -20.22 5.36 8.92
N ARG A 330 -20.86 6.40 8.39
CA ARG A 330 -22.32 6.57 8.43
C ARG A 330 -23.04 5.83 7.31
N ALA A 331 -22.28 5.34 6.31
CA ALA A 331 -22.81 4.62 5.16
C ALA A 331 -21.94 3.37 4.87
N PRO A 332 -21.80 2.42 5.84
CA PRO A 332 -20.85 1.30 5.73
C PRO A 332 -21.11 0.42 4.51
N ALA A 333 -22.38 0.17 4.14
CA ALA A 333 -22.71 -0.64 2.96
C ALA A 333 -22.19 -0.02 1.66
N ALA A 334 -22.41 1.28 1.45
CA ALA A 334 -21.92 2.01 0.28
C ALA A 334 -20.37 2.11 0.29
N ALA A 335 -19.76 2.31 1.46
CA ALA A 335 -18.30 2.32 1.59
C ALA A 335 -17.69 0.97 1.24
N VAL A 336 -18.29 -0.13 1.66
CA VAL A 336 -17.85 -1.50 1.30
C VAL A 336 -18.03 -1.74 -0.20
N ASP A 337 -19.13 -1.32 -0.80
CA ASP A 337 -19.37 -1.47 -2.25
C ASP A 337 -18.34 -0.68 -3.07
N LEU A 338 -17.97 0.53 -2.62
CA LEU A 338 -16.86 1.28 -3.21
C LEU A 338 -15.53 0.51 -3.09
N VAL A 339 -15.21 -0.03 -1.93
CA VAL A 339 -13.98 -0.81 -1.70
C VAL A 339 -13.96 -2.03 -2.63
N ARG A 340 -15.03 -2.83 -2.70
CA ARG A 340 -15.12 -3.99 -3.60
C ARG A 340 -14.95 -3.59 -5.07
N THR A 341 -15.53 -2.47 -5.49
CA THR A 341 -15.36 -1.95 -6.86
C THR A 341 -13.90 -1.59 -7.14
N LEU A 342 -13.25 -0.84 -6.24
CA LEU A 342 -11.89 -0.37 -6.43
C LEU A 342 -10.84 -1.49 -6.33
N THR A 343 -11.12 -2.55 -5.59
CA THR A 343 -10.24 -3.72 -5.46
C THR A 343 -10.56 -4.82 -6.47
N GLY A 344 -11.62 -4.67 -7.24
CA GLY A 344 -12.03 -5.63 -8.25
C GLY A 344 -11.09 -5.66 -9.48
N PRO A 345 -11.16 -6.73 -10.28
CA PRO A 345 -10.19 -6.99 -11.36
C PRO A 345 -10.17 -5.93 -12.45
N ASP A 346 -11.30 -5.36 -12.83
CA ASP A 346 -11.37 -4.36 -13.91
C ASP A 346 -10.68 -3.06 -13.51
N GLU A 347 -10.90 -2.61 -12.27
CA GLU A 347 -10.24 -1.42 -11.75
C GLU A 347 -8.74 -1.66 -11.53
N GLN A 348 -8.34 -2.83 -11.07
CA GLN A 348 -6.93 -3.16 -10.93
C GLN A 348 -6.22 -3.25 -12.30
N ARG A 349 -6.87 -3.80 -13.33
CA ARG A 349 -6.35 -3.78 -14.72
C ARG A 349 -6.16 -2.35 -15.19
N ARG A 350 -7.18 -1.50 -15.06
CA ARG A 350 -7.13 -0.08 -15.44
C ARG A 350 -5.97 0.66 -14.77
N ARG A 351 -5.81 0.48 -13.46
CA ARG A 351 -4.74 1.12 -12.67
C ARG A 351 -3.36 0.60 -13.04
N ALA A 352 -3.23 -0.67 -13.34
CA ALA A 352 -1.97 -1.25 -13.78
C ALA A 352 -1.53 -0.64 -15.11
N ILE A 353 -2.41 -0.55 -16.10
CA ILE A 353 -2.11 0.05 -17.41
C ILE A 353 -1.79 1.54 -17.28
N ALA A 354 -2.60 2.29 -16.54
CA ALA A 354 -2.48 3.75 -16.47
C ALA A 354 -1.37 4.25 -15.53
N GLY A 355 -0.98 3.47 -14.53
CA GLY A 355 -0.07 3.92 -13.47
C GLY A 355 1.02 2.94 -13.07
N GLY A 356 1.04 1.71 -13.61
CA GLY A 356 2.04 0.71 -13.24
C GLY A 356 1.84 0.11 -11.85
N PHE A 357 0.61 0.17 -11.29
CA PHE A 357 0.26 -0.48 -10.02
C PHE A 357 0.02 -1.97 -10.25
N ASN A 358 0.83 -2.82 -9.63
CA ASN A 358 0.73 -4.26 -9.85
C ASN A 358 -0.54 -4.83 -9.22
N PRO A 359 -1.34 -5.60 -9.99
CA PRO A 359 -2.55 -6.20 -9.48
C PRO A 359 -2.31 -7.16 -8.31
N THR A 360 -3.29 -7.25 -7.42
CA THR A 360 -3.36 -8.32 -6.41
C THR A 360 -4.21 -9.50 -6.87
N VAL A 361 -4.92 -9.36 -7.99
CA VAL A 361 -5.74 -10.39 -8.64
C VAL A 361 -4.84 -11.26 -9.53
N GLU A 362 -4.70 -12.54 -9.16
CA GLU A 362 -3.68 -13.44 -9.75
C GLU A 362 -3.90 -13.66 -11.26
N ARG A 363 -5.16 -13.79 -11.72
CA ARG A 363 -5.46 -14.05 -13.12
C ARG A 363 -5.01 -12.92 -14.06
N LEU A 364 -4.89 -11.69 -13.57
CA LEU A 364 -4.42 -10.54 -14.36
C LEU A 364 -2.96 -10.68 -14.83
N TYR A 365 -2.15 -11.49 -14.17
CA TYR A 365 -0.79 -11.81 -14.61
C TYR A 365 -0.73 -12.75 -15.84
N ARG A 366 -1.90 -13.19 -16.33
CA ARG A 366 -2.07 -13.97 -17.57
C ARG A 366 -2.97 -13.24 -18.57
N ASP A 367 -3.37 -12.00 -18.27
CA ASP A 367 -4.20 -11.16 -19.12
C ASP A 367 -3.37 -10.63 -20.30
N GLY A 368 -3.77 -10.95 -21.54
CA GLY A 368 -3.01 -10.63 -22.74
C GLY A 368 -2.91 -9.13 -23.01
N GLU A 369 -3.98 -8.37 -22.74
CA GLU A 369 -3.99 -6.91 -22.90
C GLU A 369 -3.06 -6.24 -21.89
N LEU A 370 -3.13 -6.69 -20.64
CA LEU A 370 -2.27 -6.15 -19.58
C LEU A 370 -0.79 -6.48 -19.83
N LEU A 371 -0.47 -7.71 -20.27
CA LEU A 371 0.90 -8.10 -20.60
C LEU A 371 1.45 -7.36 -21.84
N ALA A 372 0.59 -7.04 -22.81
CA ALA A 372 0.98 -6.20 -23.95
C ALA A 372 1.28 -4.76 -23.52
N ALA A 373 0.48 -4.21 -22.61
CA ALA A 373 0.69 -2.85 -22.06
C ALA A 373 1.87 -2.78 -21.07
N LEU A 374 2.11 -3.84 -20.29
CA LEU A 374 3.14 -3.94 -19.25
C LEU A 374 3.94 -5.25 -19.40
N PRO A 375 4.85 -5.35 -20.37
CA PRO A 375 5.64 -6.60 -20.59
C PRO A 375 6.47 -7.00 -19.37
N SER A 376 6.86 -6.03 -18.52
CA SER A 376 7.63 -6.28 -17.30
C SER A 376 6.84 -7.02 -16.20
N LEU A 377 5.52 -7.10 -16.29
CA LEU A 377 4.67 -7.70 -15.24
C LEU A 377 5.01 -9.18 -14.99
N GLY A 378 5.35 -9.94 -16.05
CA GLY A 378 5.77 -11.33 -15.94
C GLY A 378 7.07 -11.52 -15.15
N GLU A 379 8.03 -10.61 -15.32
CA GLU A 379 9.29 -10.63 -14.56
C GLU A 379 9.08 -10.20 -13.10
N LEU A 380 8.21 -9.23 -12.86
CA LEU A 380 7.87 -8.77 -11.50
C LEU A 380 7.29 -9.89 -10.64
N ARG A 381 6.54 -10.83 -11.22
CA ARG A 381 6.04 -12.00 -10.48
C ARG A 381 7.17 -12.82 -9.85
N LYS A 382 8.31 -12.96 -10.51
CA LYS A 382 9.49 -13.66 -9.98
C LYS A 382 10.12 -12.87 -8.81
N VAL A 383 10.15 -11.54 -8.93
CA VAL A 383 10.67 -10.65 -7.88
C VAL A 383 9.80 -10.73 -6.62
N PHE A 384 8.47 -10.77 -6.77
CA PHE A 384 7.56 -10.97 -5.65
C PHE A 384 7.79 -12.28 -4.89
N ALA A 385 8.13 -13.36 -5.59
CA ALA A 385 8.41 -14.65 -4.96
C ALA A 385 9.64 -14.62 -4.03
N GLY A 386 10.62 -13.75 -4.30
CA GLY A 386 11.81 -13.51 -3.46
C GLY A 386 11.67 -12.35 -2.48
N ALA A 387 10.51 -11.73 -2.37
CA ALA A 387 10.32 -10.54 -1.55
C ALA A 387 10.39 -10.86 -0.05
N VAL A 388 10.98 -9.94 0.73
CA VAL A 388 11.00 -9.99 2.19
C VAL A 388 9.84 -9.16 2.75
N ALA A 389 9.05 -9.76 3.64
CA ALA A 389 8.01 -9.04 4.36
C ALA A 389 8.57 -8.33 5.59
N ARG A 390 8.09 -7.13 5.85
CA ARG A 390 8.29 -6.43 7.12
C ARG A 390 7.54 -7.18 8.24
N PRO A 391 8.03 -7.21 9.50
CA PRO A 391 7.51 -8.09 10.54
C PRO A 391 6.16 -7.65 11.16
N SER A 392 5.29 -6.99 10.39
CA SER A 392 4.00 -6.44 10.88
C SER A 392 3.03 -7.51 11.36
N ALA A 393 2.99 -8.67 10.70
CA ALA A 393 2.12 -9.78 11.11
C ALA A 393 2.49 -10.35 12.48
N VAL A 394 3.79 -10.36 12.82
CA VAL A 394 4.31 -10.89 14.11
C VAL A 394 4.19 -9.83 15.21
N THR A 395 4.57 -8.58 14.91
CA THR A 395 4.63 -7.49 15.90
C THR A 395 3.28 -6.77 16.07
N GLY A 396 2.31 -7.02 15.18
CA GLY A 396 0.93 -6.56 15.28
C GLY A 396 0.82 -5.05 15.53
N ARG A 397 0.13 -4.67 16.60
CA ARG A 397 -0.08 -3.26 16.98
C ARG A 397 1.22 -2.49 17.27
N ARG A 398 2.32 -3.18 17.57
CA ARG A 398 3.61 -2.56 17.90
C ARG A 398 4.51 -2.39 16.70
N TYR A 399 4.07 -2.80 15.51
CA TYR A 399 4.90 -2.71 14.30
C TYR A 399 5.48 -1.31 14.09
N ASN A 400 4.68 -0.26 14.24
CA ASN A 400 5.16 1.12 14.06
C ASN A 400 6.29 1.49 15.04
N GLN A 401 6.25 0.98 16.29
CA GLN A 401 7.32 1.19 17.26
C GLN A 401 8.58 0.41 16.86
N VAL A 402 8.42 -0.83 16.40
CA VAL A 402 9.54 -1.66 15.90
C VAL A 402 10.22 -1.01 14.71
N SER A 403 9.45 -0.56 13.73
CA SER A 403 9.97 0.10 12.54
C SER A 403 10.64 1.44 12.89
N ASN A 404 10.06 2.22 13.82
CA ASN A 404 10.64 3.48 14.30
C ASN A 404 12.03 3.27 14.92
N GLU A 405 12.18 2.32 15.83
CA GLU A 405 13.48 1.99 16.41
C GLU A 405 14.47 1.52 15.34
N PHE A 406 13.99 0.74 14.36
CA PHE A 406 14.84 0.22 13.29
C PHE A 406 15.35 1.33 12.36
N TRP A 407 14.48 2.16 11.78
CA TRP A 407 14.96 3.20 10.85
C TRP A 407 15.83 4.24 11.55
N ASN A 408 15.58 4.57 12.83
CA ASN A 408 16.45 5.47 13.59
C ASN A 408 17.85 4.86 13.80
N ALA A 409 17.92 3.58 14.17
CA ALA A 409 19.20 2.87 14.30
C ALA A 409 19.96 2.81 12.98
N VAL A 410 19.26 2.57 11.87
CA VAL A 410 19.84 2.57 10.52
C VAL A 410 20.32 3.98 10.13
N HIS A 411 19.50 5.00 10.35
CA HIS A 411 19.85 6.38 10.01
C HIS A 411 21.05 6.91 10.82
N ASP A 412 21.22 6.45 12.07
CA ASP A 412 22.42 6.73 12.87
C ASP A 412 23.68 6.14 12.21
N VAL A 413 23.56 4.95 11.61
CA VAL A 413 24.68 4.33 10.87
C VAL A 413 24.99 5.10 9.59
N LEU A 414 23.97 5.39 8.80
CA LEU A 414 24.11 6.08 7.50
C LEU A 414 24.67 7.49 7.64
N SER A 415 24.31 8.19 8.71
CA SER A 415 24.80 9.53 9.03
C SER A 415 26.16 9.55 9.73
N GLY A 416 26.76 8.38 9.99
CA GLY A 416 28.05 8.25 10.69
C GLY A 416 28.01 8.50 12.19
N ARG A 417 26.81 8.70 12.78
CA ARG A 417 26.64 8.95 14.22
C ARG A 417 27.00 7.74 15.07
N ARG A 418 26.80 6.52 14.56
CA ARG A 418 27.08 5.29 15.30
C ARG A 418 27.53 4.18 14.36
N PRO A 419 28.57 3.41 14.72
CA PRO A 419 28.97 2.22 13.95
C PRO A 419 27.86 1.16 13.92
N ALA A 420 27.70 0.46 12.79
CA ALA A 420 26.62 -0.51 12.58
C ALA A 420 26.52 -1.59 13.67
N PRO A 421 27.60 -2.26 14.13
CA PRO A 421 27.49 -3.27 15.18
C PRO A 421 26.89 -2.69 16.47
N LYS A 422 27.39 -1.54 16.93
CA LYS A 422 26.88 -0.89 18.14
C LYS A 422 25.42 -0.44 18.00
N SER A 423 25.01 0.03 16.81
CA SER A 423 23.65 0.44 16.55
C SER A 423 22.69 -0.74 16.59
N LEU A 424 23.07 -1.89 15.99
CA LEU A 424 22.23 -3.08 15.96
C LEU A 424 22.09 -3.75 17.33
N THR A 425 23.18 -3.80 18.14
CA THR A 425 23.10 -4.31 19.52
C THR A 425 22.14 -3.47 20.36
N ALA A 426 22.27 -2.12 20.33
CA ALA A 426 21.37 -1.22 21.03
C ALA A 426 19.92 -1.34 20.53
N LEU A 427 19.71 -1.52 19.22
CA LEU A 427 18.39 -1.78 18.64
C LEU A 427 17.79 -3.08 19.20
N ALA A 428 18.55 -4.18 19.21
CA ALA A 428 18.06 -5.45 19.72
C ALA A 428 17.65 -5.38 21.20
N GLU A 429 18.38 -4.61 22.02
CA GLU A 429 18.01 -4.33 23.41
C GLU A 429 16.67 -3.58 23.52
N ARG A 430 16.47 -2.52 22.72
CA ARG A 430 15.21 -1.79 22.70
C ARG A 430 14.05 -2.65 22.23
N LEU A 431 14.24 -3.49 21.22
CA LEU A 431 13.22 -4.41 20.75
C LEU A 431 12.85 -5.46 21.82
N ARG A 432 13.82 -5.96 22.60
CA ARG A 432 13.53 -6.85 23.76
C ARG A 432 12.70 -6.11 24.83
N PHE A 433 13.00 -4.84 25.08
CA PHE A 433 12.19 -4.04 26.00
C PHE A 433 10.76 -3.84 25.47
N LEU A 434 10.59 -3.54 24.19
CA LEU A 434 9.29 -3.42 23.55
C LEU A 434 8.49 -4.72 23.58
N SER A 435 9.12 -5.88 23.41
CA SER A 435 8.47 -7.20 23.54
C SER A 435 8.25 -7.61 24.99
N ARG A 436 8.69 -6.82 25.99
CA ARG A 436 8.66 -7.12 27.43
C ARG A 436 9.46 -8.37 27.80
N GLY A 437 10.53 -8.66 27.06
CA GLY A 437 11.39 -9.83 27.25
C GLY A 437 10.80 -11.13 26.74
N GLU A 438 9.63 -11.09 26.12
CA GLU A 438 8.97 -12.25 25.51
C GLU A 438 9.28 -12.31 24.00
N ARG A 439 8.87 -13.41 23.35
CA ARG A 439 8.73 -13.45 21.88
C ARG A 439 7.52 -12.58 21.49
N TRP A 440 7.61 -11.99 20.32
CA TRP A 440 6.50 -11.21 19.76
C TRP A 440 5.29 -12.09 19.47
#